data_9b4dc95cec646c67a123a5c7e8f90c8d
#
_entry.id   9b4dc95cec646c67a123a5c7e8f90c8d
#
_cell.length_a   1.000
_cell.length_b   1.000
_cell.length_c   1.000
_cell.angle_alpha   90.00
_cell.angle_beta   90.00
_cell.angle_gamma   90.00
#
_symmetry.space_group_name_H-M   'P 1'
#
loop_
_entity.id
_entity.type
_entity.pdbx_description
1 polymer ?
#
loop_
_entity_poly.entity_id
_entity_poly.type
_entity_poly.pdbx_seq_one_letter_code
_entity_poly.pdbx_strand_id
1 'polypeptide(L)'
;MSRNRFFLIGLLVLGWVNSVAKPNVVIILSDDMGYSDIGCYGGEIQTPNLDSLAKDGLRFSQFYNAARCCPTRASLLSGLYQHQAGIGLMTGDKKLPGYQGELGRNILTIAEALGLAGYKNYMSGKWHVTKHTRPEGPKENWPRQRGFDRFYGTITGAGSFYDPATLCRDNTYITPANDSDYQPET
;
A
#
# COMPACT_ATOMS: atom_id res chain seq x y z
N MET A 1 10.79 -42.11 -64.03
CA MET A 1 9.86 -41.33 -63.22
C MET A 1 10.31 -41.35 -61.81
N SER A 2 11.05 -40.33 -61.33
CA SER A 2 11.62 -40.22 -60.00
C SER A 2 10.74 -39.29 -59.16
N ARG A 3 10.14 -39.78 -58.08
CA ARG A 3 9.34 -39.02 -57.12
C ARG A 3 10.23 -38.50 -56.01
N ASN A 4 10.61 -37.22 -56.08
CA ASN A 4 11.27 -36.51 -55.00
C ASN A 4 10.30 -36.31 -53.83
N ARG A 5 10.59 -36.96 -52.69
CA ARG A 5 9.93 -36.71 -51.42
C ARG A 5 10.71 -35.63 -50.66
N PHE A 6 10.19 -34.40 -50.63
CA PHE A 6 10.68 -33.37 -49.72
C PHE A 6 10.19 -33.67 -48.31
N PHE A 7 11.14 -34.02 -47.42
CA PHE A 7 10.89 -34.06 -46.00
C PHE A 7 11.00 -32.61 -45.44
N LEU A 8 9.87 -32.04 -45.03
CA LEU A 8 9.85 -30.79 -44.29
C LEU A 8 10.17 -31.09 -42.82
N ILE A 9 11.40 -30.81 -42.38
CA ILE A 9 11.76 -30.85 -41.00
C ILE A 9 11.32 -29.56 -40.35
N GLY A 10 10.17 -29.57 -39.66
CA GLY A 10 9.71 -28.47 -38.84
C GLY A 10 10.58 -28.35 -37.61
N LEU A 11 11.45 -27.34 -37.56
CA LEU A 11 12.21 -26.99 -36.37
C LEU A 11 11.28 -26.36 -35.33
N LEU A 12 10.80 -27.13 -34.36
CA LEU A 12 10.11 -26.62 -33.16
C LEU A 12 11.14 -25.93 -32.26
N VAL A 13 11.30 -24.62 -32.40
CA VAL A 13 12.03 -23.79 -31.47
C VAL A 13 11.15 -23.64 -30.21
N LEU A 14 11.28 -24.53 -29.28
CA LEU A 14 10.77 -24.38 -27.91
C LEU A 14 11.57 -23.25 -27.25
N GLY A 15 11.08 -22.03 -27.38
CA GLY A 15 11.60 -20.90 -26.62
C GLY A 15 11.41 -21.18 -25.13
N TRP A 16 12.49 -21.41 -24.42
CA TRP A 16 12.49 -21.43 -22.98
C TRP A 16 12.20 -20.02 -22.48
N VAL A 17 10.94 -19.74 -22.22
CA VAL A 17 10.56 -18.55 -21.48
C VAL A 17 11.01 -18.80 -20.05
N ASN A 18 12.20 -18.28 -19.70
CA ASN A 18 12.60 -18.22 -18.30
C ASN A 18 11.59 -17.31 -17.59
N SER A 19 10.58 -17.91 -16.98
CA SER A 19 9.69 -17.21 -16.08
C SER A 19 10.51 -16.85 -14.85
N VAL A 20 11.12 -15.68 -14.86
CA VAL A 20 11.70 -15.09 -13.66
C VAL A 20 10.53 -14.83 -12.71
N ALA A 21 10.52 -15.56 -11.59
CA ALA A 21 9.52 -15.34 -10.56
C ALA A 21 9.55 -13.87 -10.12
N LYS A 22 8.39 -13.21 -10.15
CA LYS A 22 8.29 -11.82 -9.70
C LYS A 22 8.56 -11.75 -8.21
N PRO A 23 9.38 -10.82 -7.72
CA PRO A 23 9.64 -10.68 -6.30
C PRO A 23 8.36 -10.23 -5.57
N ASN A 24 8.16 -10.71 -4.35
CA ASN A 24 7.17 -10.13 -3.46
C ASN A 24 7.64 -8.74 -3.00
N VAL A 25 6.70 -7.81 -2.88
CA VAL A 25 6.96 -6.45 -2.38
C VAL A 25 6.19 -6.28 -1.07
N VAL A 26 6.92 -6.02 0.02
CA VAL A 26 6.35 -5.76 1.34
C VAL A 26 6.72 -4.35 1.76
N ILE A 27 5.71 -3.51 2.04
CA ILE A 27 5.89 -2.15 2.54
C ILE A 27 5.41 -2.12 3.99
N ILE A 28 6.30 -1.79 4.91
CA ILE A 28 6.00 -1.60 6.33
C ILE A 28 6.11 -0.11 6.61
N LEU A 29 4.98 0.52 6.92
CA LEU A 29 4.89 1.95 7.21
C LEU A 29 4.50 2.13 8.68
N SER A 30 5.46 2.54 9.51
CA SER A 30 5.18 2.96 10.89
C SER A 30 4.55 4.35 10.90
N ASP A 31 3.59 4.55 11.79
CA ASP A 31 2.95 5.85 12.02
C ASP A 31 3.63 6.55 13.19
N ASP A 32 3.91 7.84 13.04
CA ASP A 32 4.55 8.70 14.04
C ASP A 32 5.93 8.23 14.57
N MET A 33 6.66 7.41 13.80
CA MET A 33 8.02 6.98 14.16
C MET A 33 9.05 7.98 13.67
N GLY A 34 9.92 8.42 14.55
CA GLY A 34 11.05 9.30 14.26
C GLY A 34 12.28 8.54 13.73
N TYR A 35 13.22 9.28 13.13
CA TYR A 35 14.45 8.74 12.59
C TYR A 35 15.27 7.99 13.65
N SER A 36 15.36 8.55 14.87
CA SER A 36 16.15 8.01 15.97
C SER A 36 15.41 7.02 16.86
N ASP A 37 14.22 6.54 16.47
CA ASP A 37 13.47 5.58 17.28
C ASP A 37 13.90 4.14 17.03
N ILE A 38 14.51 3.88 15.87
CA ILE A 38 14.97 2.54 15.48
C ILE A 38 16.43 2.34 15.91
N GLY A 39 16.74 1.17 16.43
CA GLY A 39 18.07 0.84 16.94
C GLY A 39 19.20 1.03 15.91
N CYS A 40 18.98 0.66 14.64
CA CYS A 40 20.01 0.83 13.59
C CYS A 40 20.38 2.28 13.27
N TYR A 41 19.62 3.25 13.75
CA TYR A 41 19.94 4.69 13.70
C TYR A 41 20.30 5.27 15.06
N GLY A 42 20.54 4.44 16.06
CA GLY A 42 20.96 4.85 17.40
C GLY A 42 19.79 5.07 18.38
N GLY A 43 18.61 4.52 18.08
CA GLY A 43 17.45 4.59 18.93
C GLY A 43 17.61 3.82 20.25
N GLU A 44 16.87 4.24 21.28
CA GLU A 44 16.83 3.57 22.58
C GLU A 44 15.94 2.32 22.58
N ILE A 45 15.03 2.22 21.60
CA ILE A 45 14.08 1.12 21.47
C ILE A 45 14.79 -0.10 20.87
N GLN A 46 14.58 -1.25 21.49
CA GLN A 46 15.10 -2.53 20.99
C GLN A 46 14.30 -2.96 19.75
N THR A 47 14.92 -2.88 18.57
CA THR A 47 14.28 -3.22 17.30
C THR A 47 15.04 -4.31 16.54
N PRO A 48 15.26 -5.50 17.13
CA PRO A 48 16.21 -6.50 16.60
C PRO A 48 15.87 -6.98 15.19
N ASN A 49 14.59 -7.09 14.85
CA ASN A 49 14.17 -7.53 13.51
C ASN A 49 14.40 -6.44 12.45
N LEU A 50 14.12 -5.17 12.79
CA LEU A 50 14.41 -4.04 11.89
C LEU A 50 15.91 -3.82 11.74
N ASP A 51 16.66 -3.97 12.81
CA ASP A 51 18.12 -3.87 12.83
C ASP A 51 18.76 -4.98 11.96
N SER A 52 18.21 -6.18 11.97
CA SER A 52 18.64 -7.27 11.09
C SER A 52 18.39 -6.94 9.61
N LEU A 53 17.20 -6.42 9.27
CA LEU A 53 16.92 -5.95 7.92
C LEU A 53 17.88 -4.84 7.48
N ALA A 54 18.17 -3.92 8.38
CA ALA A 54 19.10 -2.82 8.12
C ALA A 54 20.55 -3.28 7.93
N LYS A 55 20.97 -4.36 8.61
CA LYS A 55 22.31 -4.93 8.50
C LYS A 55 22.54 -5.54 7.12
N ASP A 56 21.54 -6.23 6.59
CA ASP A 56 21.66 -6.99 5.34
C ASP A 56 21.08 -6.23 4.13
N GLY A 57 20.46 -5.06 4.37
CA GLY A 57 19.79 -4.24 3.39
C GLY A 57 20.43 -2.87 3.16
N LEU A 58 19.70 -2.01 2.47
CA LEU A 58 20.10 -0.63 2.22
C LEU A 58 19.47 0.30 3.26
N ARG A 59 20.30 1.04 3.98
CA ARG A 59 19.88 2.11 4.91
C ARG A 59 20.05 3.48 4.27
N PHE A 60 18.98 4.27 4.29
CA PHE A 60 19.02 5.66 3.86
C PHE A 60 19.27 6.57 5.06
N SER A 61 20.31 7.39 4.99
CA SER A 61 20.60 8.41 6.00
C SER A 61 19.82 9.71 5.80
N GLN A 62 19.30 9.92 4.60
CA GLN A 62 18.52 11.09 4.22
C GLN A 62 17.31 10.63 3.41
N PHE A 63 16.24 10.28 4.10
CA PHE A 63 14.96 9.89 3.52
C PHE A 63 13.86 10.77 4.10
N TYR A 64 13.30 11.63 3.27
CA TYR A 64 12.31 12.61 3.70
C TYR A 64 10.91 12.16 3.32
N ASN A 65 9.97 12.40 4.21
CA ASN A 65 8.54 12.20 3.98
C ASN A 65 7.81 13.55 4.08
N ALA A 66 6.48 13.53 4.01
CA ALA A 66 5.67 14.75 4.15
C ALA A 66 5.41 15.14 5.63
N ALA A 67 6.07 14.49 6.59
CA ALA A 67 6.04 14.71 8.04
C ALA A 67 4.61 14.72 8.65
N ARG A 68 3.64 14.12 7.97
CA ARG A 68 2.26 13.99 8.44
C ARG A 68 1.60 12.76 7.80
N CYS A 69 0.67 12.11 8.52
CA CYS A 69 0.08 10.82 8.13
C CYS A 69 -0.56 10.80 6.74
N CYS A 70 -1.60 11.63 6.48
CA CYS A 70 -2.28 11.63 5.17
C CYS A 70 -1.36 12.00 4.02
N PRO A 71 -0.60 13.10 4.08
CA PRO A 71 0.29 13.51 3.01
C PRO A 71 1.37 12.46 2.69
N THR A 72 1.99 11.88 3.71
CA THR A 72 2.99 10.81 3.53
C THR A 72 2.37 9.59 2.86
N ARG A 73 1.18 9.17 3.30
CA ARG A 73 0.46 8.04 2.70
C ARG A 73 0.07 8.32 1.26
N ALA A 74 -0.40 9.51 0.97
CA ALA A 74 -0.72 9.94 -0.39
C ALA A 74 0.51 9.87 -1.31
N SER A 75 1.65 10.39 -0.86
CA SER A 75 2.90 10.34 -1.61
C SER A 75 3.41 8.92 -1.81
N LEU A 76 3.39 8.09 -0.76
CA LEU A 76 3.81 6.69 -0.84
C LEU A 76 2.94 5.88 -1.81
N LEU A 77 1.63 6.05 -1.72
CA LEU A 77 0.68 5.31 -2.57
C LEU A 77 0.74 5.74 -4.03
N SER A 78 1.05 7.00 -4.32
CA SER A 78 0.95 7.56 -5.68
C SER A 78 2.29 7.80 -6.37
N GLY A 79 3.39 7.85 -5.62
CA GLY A 79 4.70 8.27 -6.14
C GLY A 79 4.77 9.76 -6.49
N LEU A 80 3.79 10.56 -6.05
CA LEU A 80 3.67 12.00 -6.33
C LEU A 80 3.89 12.82 -5.05
N TYR A 81 4.18 14.10 -5.20
CA TYR A 81 4.07 15.01 -4.07
C TYR A 81 2.61 15.07 -3.57
N GLN A 82 2.44 15.17 -2.26
CA GLN A 82 1.13 15.14 -1.61
C GLN A 82 0.14 16.17 -2.16
N HIS A 83 0.61 17.34 -2.58
CA HIS A 83 -0.23 18.37 -3.20
C HIS A 83 -0.72 17.95 -4.59
N GLN A 84 0.14 17.29 -5.37
CA GLN A 84 -0.25 16.71 -6.66
C GLN A 84 -1.26 15.57 -6.48
N ALA A 85 -1.10 14.81 -5.38
CA ALA A 85 -2.00 13.73 -5.01
C ALA A 85 -3.35 14.21 -4.45
N GLY A 86 -3.54 15.52 -4.21
CA GLY A 86 -4.77 16.10 -3.69
C GLY A 86 -4.86 16.16 -2.17
N ILE A 87 -3.81 15.74 -1.44
CA ILE A 87 -3.77 15.67 0.03
C ILE A 87 -2.56 16.45 0.57
N GLY A 88 -2.53 17.75 0.33
CA GLY A 88 -1.45 18.61 0.80
C GLY A 88 -1.44 18.83 2.32
N LEU A 89 -2.55 18.55 3.02
CA LEU A 89 -2.63 18.69 4.48
C LEU A 89 -3.27 17.45 5.12
N MET A 90 -4.59 17.44 5.30
CA MET A 90 -5.38 16.37 5.90
C MET A 90 -6.54 16.00 4.97
N THR A 91 -7.44 15.13 5.43
CA THR A 91 -8.59 14.68 4.64
C THR A 91 -9.77 15.67 4.60
N GLY A 92 -9.59 16.90 5.08
CA GLY A 92 -10.58 17.98 4.94
C GLY A 92 -10.44 18.67 3.58
N ASP A 93 -11.53 18.73 2.81
CA ASP A 93 -11.58 19.42 1.52
C ASP A 93 -11.58 20.96 1.72
N LYS A 94 -10.51 21.62 1.28
CA LYS A 94 -10.35 23.08 1.35
C LYS A 94 -10.83 23.80 0.09
N LYS A 95 -11.38 23.07 -0.89
CA LYS A 95 -11.82 23.62 -2.19
C LYS A 95 -10.68 24.26 -2.99
N LEU A 96 -9.44 23.85 -2.75
CA LEU A 96 -8.25 24.32 -3.44
C LEU A 96 -7.55 23.13 -4.15
N PRO A 97 -6.92 23.36 -5.30
CA PRO A 97 -6.06 22.38 -5.91
C PRO A 97 -4.98 21.91 -4.92
N GLY A 98 -4.73 20.60 -4.87
CA GLY A 98 -3.78 20.02 -3.92
C GLY A 98 -4.29 19.84 -2.49
N TYR A 99 -5.51 20.32 -2.14
CA TYR A 99 -6.10 20.23 -0.80
C TYR A 99 -7.53 19.67 -0.84
N GLN A 100 -7.76 18.68 -1.67
CA GLN A 100 -9.08 18.08 -1.90
C GLN A 100 -9.48 17.09 -0.79
N GLY A 101 -8.53 16.71 0.06
CA GLY A 101 -8.74 15.83 1.20
C GLY A 101 -8.90 14.35 0.84
N GLU A 102 -8.63 13.98 -0.39
CA GLU A 102 -8.64 12.61 -0.89
C GLU A 102 -7.74 12.47 -2.12
N LEU A 103 -7.34 11.23 -2.43
CA LEU A 103 -6.56 10.95 -3.65
C LEU A 103 -7.37 11.33 -4.90
N GLY A 104 -6.73 12.03 -5.83
CA GLY A 104 -7.34 12.36 -7.11
C GLY A 104 -7.73 11.09 -7.88
N ARG A 105 -8.84 11.14 -8.60
CA ARG A 105 -9.36 9.99 -9.38
C ARG A 105 -8.47 9.61 -10.56
N ASN A 106 -7.72 10.56 -11.07
CA ASN A 106 -6.77 10.40 -12.17
C ASN A 106 -5.37 9.97 -11.72
N ILE A 107 -5.21 9.67 -10.44
CA ILE A 107 -3.93 9.26 -9.86
C ILE A 107 -3.91 7.75 -9.73
N LEU A 108 -2.91 7.11 -10.29
CA LEU A 108 -2.68 5.68 -10.15
C LEU A 108 -1.98 5.40 -8.82
N THR A 109 -2.49 4.44 -8.04
CA THR A 109 -1.80 3.98 -6.83
C THR A 109 -0.79 2.89 -7.16
N ILE A 110 0.16 2.68 -6.24
CA ILE A 110 1.12 1.56 -6.35
C ILE A 110 0.39 0.20 -6.48
N ALA A 111 -0.73 0.03 -5.77
CA ALA A 111 -1.50 -1.21 -5.85
C ALA A 111 -2.18 -1.37 -7.22
N GLU A 112 -2.76 -0.30 -7.78
CA GLU A 112 -3.31 -0.32 -9.13
C GLU A 112 -2.21 -0.62 -10.16
N ALA A 113 -1.04 0.03 -10.04
CA ALA A 113 0.09 -0.19 -10.94
C ALA A 113 0.62 -1.63 -10.88
N LEU A 114 0.80 -2.18 -9.68
CA LEU A 114 1.23 -3.57 -9.49
C LEU A 114 0.18 -4.56 -9.96
N GLY A 115 -1.12 -4.24 -9.79
CA GLY A 115 -2.22 -5.04 -10.32
C GLY A 115 -2.16 -5.20 -11.84
N LEU A 116 -1.83 -4.13 -12.58
CA LEU A 116 -1.60 -4.18 -14.02
C LEU A 116 -0.43 -5.11 -14.40
N ALA A 117 0.55 -5.24 -13.51
CA ALA A 117 1.65 -6.18 -13.66
C ALA A 117 1.32 -7.60 -13.18
N GLY A 118 0.07 -7.87 -12.77
CA GLY A 118 -0.42 -9.18 -12.34
C GLY A 118 -0.11 -9.54 -10.89
N TYR A 119 0.22 -8.56 -10.05
CA TYR A 119 0.35 -8.76 -8.60
C TYR A 119 -1.01 -8.85 -7.93
N LYS A 120 -1.06 -9.56 -6.81
CA LYS A 120 -2.14 -9.49 -5.83
C LYS A 120 -1.73 -8.56 -4.70
N ASN A 121 -2.59 -7.62 -4.37
CA ASN A 121 -2.28 -6.54 -3.45
C ASN A 121 -3.13 -6.65 -2.19
N TYR A 122 -2.47 -6.67 -1.05
CA TYR A 122 -3.11 -6.80 0.26
C TYR A 122 -2.68 -5.64 1.14
N MET A 123 -3.59 -5.13 1.95
CA MET A 123 -3.28 -4.06 2.89
C MET A 123 -3.87 -4.38 4.25
N SER A 124 -3.07 -4.22 5.30
CA SER A 124 -3.49 -4.19 6.69
C SER A 124 -3.10 -2.87 7.33
N GLY A 125 -3.94 -2.32 8.20
CA GLY A 125 -3.68 -1.11 8.95
C GLY A 125 -4.42 0.13 8.47
N LYS A 126 -3.84 1.31 8.69
CA LYS A 126 -4.47 2.61 8.49
C LYS A 126 -4.46 3.06 7.02
N TRP A 127 -5.64 3.40 6.48
CA TRP A 127 -5.77 3.96 5.13
C TRP A 127 -5.53 5.47 5.08
N HIS A 128 -6.43 6.25 5.60
CA HIS A 128 -6.36 7.70 5.83
C HIS A 128 -6.03 8.58 4.61
N VAL A 129 -6.50 8.23 3.43
CA VAL A 129 -6.35 9.03 2.19
C VAL A 129 -7.67 9.28 1.48
N THR A 130 -8.77 9.33 2.23
CA THR A 130 -10.10 9.68 1.77
C THR A 130 -10.82 10.55 2.79
N LYS A 131 -11.65 11.48 2.31
CA LYS A 131 -12.59 12.26 3.14
C LYS A 131 -13.91 11.53 3.42
N HIS A 132 -14.18 10.48 2.66
CA HIS A 132 -15.41 9.69 2.75
C HIS A 132 -15.21 8.49 3.66
N THR A 133 -15.68 8.60 4.89
CA THR A 133 -15.46 7.58 5.94
C THR A 133 -16.75 6.96 6.47
N ARG A 134 -17.92 7.36 5.94
CA ARG A 134 -19.21 6.81 6.38
C ARG A 134 -19.50 5.47 5.69
N PRO A 135 -20.08 4.48 6.40
CA PRO A 135 -20.39 3.16 5.83
C PRO A 135 -21.25 3.21 4.57
N GLU A 136 -22.22 4.12 4.53
CA GLU A 136 -23.15 4.31 3.40
C GLU A 136 -22.66 5.34 2.38
N GLY A 137 -21.52 5.95 2.65
CA GLY A 137 -20.92 6.99 1.80
C GLY A 137 -20.21 6.43 0.56
N PRO A 138 -19.72 7.35 -0.29
CA PRO A 138 -18.90 7.02 -1.44
C PRO A 138 -17.62 6.26 -1.03
N LYS A 139 -17.27 5.23 -1.79
CA LYS A 139 -16.12 4.36 -1.50
C LYS A 139 -15.05 4.36 -2.61
N GLU A 140 -15.13 5.24 -3.59
CA GLU A 140 -14.25 5.25 -4.77
C GLU A 140 -12.77 5.42 -4.41
N ASN A 141 -12.48 6.00 -3.26
CA ASN A 141 -11.13 6.16 -2.70
C ASN A 141 -10.88 5.24 -1.49
N TRP A 142 -11.63 4.18 -1.32
CA TRP A 142 -11.33 3.15 -0.33
C TRP A 142 -10.33 2.12 -0.89
N PRO A 143 -9.61 1.38 -0.05
CA PRO A 143 -8.52 0.50 -0.50
C PRO A 143 -8.91 -0.46 -1.63
N ARG A 144 -10.09 -1.08 -1.53
CA ARG A 144 -10.58 -2.05 -2.53
C ARG A 144 -10.75 -1.43 -3.91
N GLN A 145 -11.18 -0.18 -3.99
CA GLN A 145 -11.37 0.58 -5.22
C GLN A 145 -10.07 1.23 -5.71
N ARG A 146 -9.01 1.13 -4.92
CA ARG A 146 -7.69 1.69 -5.21
C ARG A 146 -6.62 0.59 -5.34
N GLY A 147 -7.03 -0.56 -5.89
CA GLY A 147 -6.13 -1.62 -6.36
C GLY A 147 -5.77 -2.70 -5.36
N PHE A 148 -6.30 -2.65 -4.13
CA PHE A 148 -6.07 -3.72 -3.15
C PHE A 148 -7.10 -4.82 -3.28
N ASP A 149 -6.67 -6.08 -3.44
CA ASP A 149 -7.54 -7.26 -3.52
C ASP A 149 -8.19 -7.59 -2.17
N ARG A 150 -7.54 -7.25 -1.05
CA ARG A 150 -8.08 -7.38 0.31
C ARG A 150 -7.60 -6.22 1.17
N PHE A 151 -8.45 -5.83 2.11
CA PHE A 151 -8.14 -4.79 3.09
C PHE A 151 -8.65 -5.18 4.47
N TYR A 152 -7.82 -4.95 5.49
CA TYR A 152 -8.19 -5.05 6.88
C TYR A 152 -7.56 -3.90 7.66
N GLY A 153 -8.37 -3.05 8.29
CA GLY A 153 -7.83 -1.91 9.03
C GLY A 153 -8.81 -0.76 9.17
N THR A 154 -8.30 0.43 9.45
CA THR A 154 -9.11 1.62 9.69
C THR A 154 -9.11 2.55 8.49
N ILE A 155 -10.28 3.06 8.13
CA ILE A 155 -10.42 4.06 7.05
C ILE A 155 -9.96 5.44 7.51
N THR A 156 -10.24 5.82 8.76
CA THR A 156 -9.80 7.08 9.37
C THR A 156 -8.35 7.02 9.88
N GLY A 157 -7.84 8.18 10.27
CA GLY A 157 -6.45 8.35 10.68
C GLY A 157 -6.15 8.12 12.14
N ALA A 158 -7.17 8.14 12.99
CA ALA A 158 -7.03 7.96 14.43
C ALA A 158 -8.19 7.11 14.95
N GLY A 159 -7.94 6.38 16.01
CA GLY A 159 -8.93 5.52 16.65
C GLY A 159 -8.35 4.83 17.86
N SER A 160 -9.22 4.25 18.67
CA SER A 160 -8.81 3.39 19.76
C SER A 160 -8.18 2.10 19.22
N PHE A 161 -7.17 1.59 19.91
CA PHE A 161 -6.64 0.25 19.65
C PHE A 161 -7.60 -0.86 20.11
N TYR A 162 -8.51 -0.56 21.03
CA TYR A 162 -9.45 -1.53 21.58
C TYR A 162 -10.82 -1.52 20.88
N ASP A 163 -11.24 -0.34 20.39
CA ASP A 163 -12.52 -0.16 19.70
C ASP A 163 -12.36 0.91 18.60
N PRO A 164 -11.73 0.56 17.48
CA PRO A 164 -11.55 1.50 16.37
C PRO A 164 -12.84 1.72 15.59
N ALA A 165 -13.39 2.93 15.69
CA ALA A 165 -14.69 3.30 15.12
C ALA A 165 -14.85 3.05 13.61
N THR A 166 -13.75 2.94 12.86
CA THR A 166 -13.78 2.71 11.40
C THR A 166 -13.03 1.46 10.99
N LEU A 167 -13.00 0.45 11.89
CA LEU A 167 -12.45 -0.86 11.53
C LEU A 167 -13.26 -1.44 10.38
N CYS A 168 -12.56 -1.89 9.36
CA CYS A 168 -13.16 -2.29 8.11
C CYS A 168 -12.47 -3.55 7.56
N ARG A 169 -13.27 -4.50 7.12
CA ARG A 169 -12.83 -5.63 6.31
C ARG A 169 -13.34 -5.41 4.89
N ASP A 170 -12.41 -5.22 3.97
CA ASP A 170 -12.71 -4.85 2.59
C ASP A 170 -13.53 -3.54 2.50
N ASN A 171 -14.83 -3.60 2.30
CA ASN A 171 -15.74 -2.44 2.23
C ASN A 171 -16.81 -2.45 3.34
N THR A 172 -16.68 -3.34 4.34
CA THR A 172 -17.68 -3.52 5.39
C THR A 172 -17.09 -3.13 6.73
N TYR A 173 -17.75 -2.23 7.44
CA TYR A 173 -17.39 -1.93 8.82
C TYR A 173 -17.70 -3.10 9.73
N ILE A 174 -16.78 -3.35 10.62
CA ILE A 174 -16.84 -4.41 11.62
C ILE A 174 -16.53 -3.80 12.99
N THR A 175 -16.85 -4.52 14.04
CA THR A 175 -16.47 -4.16 15.40
C THR A 175 -15.57 -5.25 15.97
N PRO A 176 -14.68 -4.94 16.92
CA PRO A 176 -13.87 -5.96 17.59
C PRO A 176 -14.71 -7.12 18.16
N ALA A 177 -15.91 -6.82 18.67
CA ALA A 177 -16.81 -7.81 19.22
C ALA A 177 -17.36 -8.81 18.17
N ASN A 178 -17.40 -8.41 16.90
CA ASN A 178 -17.91 -9.23 15.79
C ASN A 178 -16.81 -9.83 14.93
N ASP A 179 -15.56 -9.64 15.32
CA ASP A 179 -14.40 -10.10 14.55
C ASP A 179 -13.45 -10.92 15.42
N SER A 180 -13.50 -12.24 15.25
CA SER A 180 -12.62 -13.16 15.98
C SER A 180 -11.13 -13.01 15.63
N ASP A 181 -10.83 -12.38 14.50
CA ASP A 181 -9.45 -12.14 14.05
C ASP A 181 -8.87 -10.86 14.67
N TYR A 182 -9.71 -10.03 15.30
CA TYR A 182 -9.24 -8.83 15.98
C TYR A 182 -8.61 -9.19 17.32
N GLN A 183 -7.31 -8.99 17.42
CA GLN A 183 -6.55 -9.18 18.65
C GLN A 183 -5.97 -7.82 19.02
N PRO A 184 -6.56 -7.07 19.97
CA PRO A 184 -5.89 -5.90 20.52
C PRO A 184 -4.65 -6.39 21.27
N GLU A 185 -3.50 -5.89 20.90
CA GLU A 185 -2.27 -6.22 21.64
C GLU A 185 -2.43 -5.82 23.11
N THR A 186 -2.27 -6.77 24.00
CA THR A 186 -2.27 -6.60 25.45
C THR A 186 -0.90 -6.20 25.96
#